data_9b2a5d1c322f0e2fcab5fbfaa2c9d099
#
_entry.id   9b2a5d1c322f0e2fcab5fbfaa2c9d099
#
_cell.length_a   1.000
_cell.length_b   1.000
_cell.length_c   1.000
_cell.angle_alpha   90.00
_cell.angle_beta   90.00
_cell.angle_gamma   90.00
#
_symmetry.space_group_name_H-M   'P 1'
#
loop_
_entity.id
_entity.type
_entity.pdbx_description
1 polymer ?
#
loop_
_entity_poly.entity_id
_entity_poly.type
_entity_poly.pdbx_seq_one_letter_code
_entity_poly.pdbx_strand_id
1 'polypeptide(L)'
;MIPAGLLFDFNGTLFLDNLLNDTAWNRLAQTLRGFPFSEEEQRTYVRGKSNAAAVRRILGEDTSEADCARYSEQKEEIYLSLCRDLQAQGKLSLAPGAEEFLNQAKALGYPMNIATSAQPGNVDYYFSAFGLDRWFDRNKVSCLLPGIPGKPAPDLYLRAAAAIEVDAKDCWVLEDAASGIQSAQNAGAAKIIAIGETEEARQILRDNPLVEQVISDFREVALPERGKNQCG
;
A
#
# COMPACT_ATOMS: atom_id res chain seq x y z
N MET A 1 -11.63 6.82 -19.74
CA MET A 1 -10.38 6.48 -20.48
C MET A 1 -10.01 5.03 -20.14
N ILE A 2 -9.55 4.24 -21.14
CA ILE A 2 -9.06 2.87 -20.91
C ILE A 2 -7.62 2.98 -20.40
N PRO A 3 -7.26 2.44 -19.22
CA PRO A 3 -5.90 2.51 -18.72
C PRO A 3 -4.95 1.61 -19.52
N ALA A 4 -3.71 2.03 -19.69
CA ALA A 4 -2.66 1.18 -20.26
C ALA A 4 -2.21 0.11 -19.26
N GLY A 5 -2.22 0.42 -17.96
CA GLY A 5 -1.88 -0.48 -16.86
C GLY A 5 -2.57 -0.12 -15.56
N LEU A 6 -2.48 -1.04 -14.58
CA LEU A 6 -3.04 -0.87 -13.25
C LEU A 6 -1.90 -0.98 -12.22
N LEU A 7 -1.79 0.02 -11.37
CA LEU A 7 -0.79 0.07 -10.30
C LEU A 7 -1.48 0.07 -8.94
N PHE A 8 -1.01 -0.76 -8.05
CA PHE A 8 -1.62 -0.95 -6.75
C PHE A 8 -0.63 -0.59 -5.64
N ASP A 9 -1.08 0.18 -4.67
CA ASP A 9 -0.49 0.04 -3.34
C ASP A 9 -0.89 -1.31 -2.75
N PHE A 10 -0.19 -1.76 -1.69
CA PHE A 10 -0.47 -3.05 -1.09
C PHE A 10 -1.14 -2.91 0.29
N ASN A 11 -0.45 -2.30 1.26
CA ASN A 11 -0.92 -2.16 2.63
C ASN A 11 -2.00 -1.07 2.74
N GLY A 12 -3.16 -1.41 3.31
CA GLY A 12 -4.33 -0.53 3.32
C GLY A 12 -5.15 -0.56 2.03
N THR A 13 -4.60 -1.11 0.94
CA THR A 13 -5.22 -1.16 -0.38
C THR A 13 -5.59 -2.60 -0.79
N LEU A 14 -4.64 -3.40 -1.28
CA LEU A 14 -4.90 -4.82 -1.60
C LEU A 14 -5.03 -5.69 -0.36
N PHE A 15 -4.45 -5.28 0.74
CA PHE A 15 -4.57 -5.89 2.06
C PHE A 15 -4.97 -4.84 3.09
N LEU A 16 -6.18 -4.96 3.65
CA LEU A 16 -6.68 -4.04 4.65
C LEU A 16 -6.08 -4.38 6.02
N ASP A 17 -4.92 -3.84 6.29
CA ASP A 17 -4.08 -4.19 7.45
C ASP A 17 -3.87 -3.05 8.46
N ASN A 18 -4.63 -1.97 8.35
CA ASN A 18 -4.48 -0.79 9.22
C ASN A 18 -4.52 -1.16 10.71
N LEU A 19 -5.44 -2.03 11.13
CA LEU A 19 -5.54 -2.49 12.51
C LEU A 19 -4.32 -3.29 12.97
N LEU A 20 -3.72 -4.09 12.08
CA LEU A 20 -2.49 -4.86 12.38
C LEU A 20 -1.30 -3.93 12.54
N ASN A 21 -1.20 -2.94 11.65
CA ASN A 21 -0.15 -1.94 11.70
C ASN A 21 -0.25 -1.10 12.98
N ASP A 22 -1.44 -0.60 13.31
CA ASP A 22 -1.71 0.14 14.55
C ASP A 22 -1.40 -0.72 15.80
N THR A 23 -1.78 -2.00 15.77
CA THR A 23 -1.49 -2.94 16.86
C THR A 23 0.01 -3.16 17.03
N ALA A 24 0.76 -3.29 15.95
CA ALA A 24 2.21 -3.46 15.99
C ALA A 24 2.90 -2.22 16.61
N TRP A 25 2.51 -1.02 16.18
CA TRP A 25 2.99 0.23 16.75
C TRP A 25 2.63 0.37 18.23
N ASN A 26 1.40 0.02 18.62
CA ASN A 26 0.97 0.06 20.01
C ASN A 26 1.77 -0.89 20.91
N ARG A 27 2.06 -2.11 20.44
CA ARG A 27 2.90 -3.06 21.16
C ARG A 27 4.32 -2.52 21.33
N LEU A 28 4.92 -1.96 20.28
CA LEU A 28 6.25 -1.37 20.37
C LEU A 28 6.26 -0.17 21.32
N ALA A 29 5.30 0.76 21.20
CA ALA A 29 5.20 1.92 22.09
C ALA A 29 5.01 1.50 23.56
N GLN A 30 4.15 0.52 23.84
CA GLN A 30 3.96 -0.04 25.16
C GLN A 30 5.27 -0.59 25.74
N THR A 31 6.09 -1.25 24.92
CA THR A 31 7.38 -1.81 25.34
C THR A 31 8.41 -0.72 25.63
N LEU A 32 8.47 0.33 24.82
CA LEU A 32 9.53 1.34 24.87
C LEU A 32 9.24 2.49 25.84
N ARG A 33 7.98 2.93 25.94
CA ARG A 33 7.58 4.09 26.75
C ARG A 33 6.54 3.78 27.83
N GLY A 34 6.09 2.50 27.95
CA GLY A 34 5.16 2.05 28.99
C GLY A 34 3.67 2.26 28.70
N PHE A 35 3.31 2.87 27.58
CA PHE A 35 1.92 3.07 27.15
C PHE A 35 1.80 3.11 25.62
N PRO A 36 0.62 2.70 25.05
CA PRO A 36 0.40 2.69 23.60
C PRO A 36 0.23 4.11 23.06
N PHE A 37 0.14 4.25 21.74
CA PHE A 37 -0.31 5.47 21.11
C PHE A 37 -1.80 5.71 21.40
N SER A 38 -2.19 6.96 21.62
CA SER A 38 -3.60 7.36 21.57
C SER A 38 -4.09 7.35 20.12
N GLU A 39 -5.43 7.38 19.91
CA GLU A 39 -6.01 7.46 18.56
C GLU A 39 -5.55 8.75 17.83
N GLU A 40 -5.44 9.86 18.55
CA GLU A 40 -4.92 11.11 18.01
C GLU A 40 -3.45 11.00 17.58
N GLU A 41 -2.62 10.33 18.38
CA GLU A 41 -1.22 10.08 18.04
C GLU A 41 -1.10 9.14 16.83
N GLN A 42 -1.91 8.07 16.76
CA GLN A 42 -1.94 7.18 15.60
C GLN A 42 -2.23 7.97 14.32
N ARG A 43 -3.26 8.79 14.34
CA ARG A 43 -3.64 9.61 13.18
C ARG A 43 -2.58 10.63 12.80
N THR A 44 -1.94 11.27 13.77
CA THR A 44 -1.05 12.41 13.53
C THR A 44 0.38 11.99 13.19
N TYR A 45 0.89 10.93 13.85
CA TYR A 45 2.32 10.58 13.82
C TYR A 45 2.62 9.20 13.24
N VAL A 46 1.61 8.35 13.02
CA VAL A 46 1.81 6.97 12.56
C VAL A 46 1.22 6.76 11.17
N ARG A 47 -0.10 6.91 11.03
CA ARG A 47 -0.79 6.60 9.76
C ARG A 47 -0.32 7.53 8.64
N GLY A 48 0.18 6.92 7.55
CA GLY A 48 0.71 7.65 6.39
C GLY A 48 2.03 8.40 6.62
N LYS A 49 2.73 8.11 7.74
CA LYS A 49 4.05 8.67 8.06
C LYS A 49 5.15 7.61 7.91
N SER A 50 6.41 8.06 7.92
CA SER A 50 7.54 7.14 7.94
C SER A 50 7.67 6.45 9.29
N ASN A 51 8.18 5.23 9.31
CA ASN A 51 8.47 4.52 10.56
C ASN A 51 9.38 5.34 11.49
N ALA A 52 10.36 6.05 10.94
CA ALA A 52 11.24 6.92 11.73
C ALA A 52 10.49 8.02 12.48
N ALA A 53 9.45 8.61 11.88
CA ALA A 53 8.63 9.62 12.55
C ALA A 53 7.89 9.02 13.77
N ALA A 54 7.32 7.82 13.62
CA ALA A 54 6.65 7.14 14.72
C ALA A 54 7.64 6.74 15.84
N VAL A 55 8.86 6.29 15.49
CA VAL A 55 9.91 6.01 16.47
C VAL A 55 10.33 7.26 17.24
N ARG A 56 10.55 8.39 16.55
CA ARG A 56 10.87 9.67 17.20
C ARG A 56 9.74 10.14 18.11
N ARG A 57 8.49 9.90 17.73
CA ARG A 57 7.35 10.18 18.62
C ARG A 57 7.36 9.37 19.90
N ILE A 58 7.91 8.14 19.88
CA ILE A 58 8.05 7.29 21.07
C ILE A 58 9.23 7.72 21.95
N LEU A 59 10.40 7.97 21.34
CA LEU A 59 11.69 8.09 22.04
C LEU A 59 12.21 9.52 22.14
N GLY A 60 11.66 10.47 21.35
CA GLY A 60 12.10 11.85 21.26
C GLY A 60 12.73 12.18 19.90
N GLU A 61 12.70 13.48 19.56
CA GLU A 61 13.15 13.98 18.24
C GLU A 61 14.66 13.75 18.01
N ASP A 62 15.47 13.68 19.07
CA ASP A 62 16.92 13.46 18.99
C ASP A 62 17.31 12.00 18.76
N THR A 63 16.33 11.10 18.53
CA THR A 63 16.59 9.67 18.28
C THR A 63 17.46 9.49 17.04
N SER A 64 18.56 8.75 17.18
CA SER A 64 19.50 8.48 16.09
C SER A 64 18.85 7.75 14.92
N GLU A 65 19.36 7.94 13.70
CA GLU A 65 18.90 7.18 12.52
C GLU A 65 19.09 5.67 12.70
N ALA A 66 20.16 5.25 13.40
CA ALA A 66 20.41 3.85 13.70
C ALA A 66 19.33 3.26 14.63
N ASP A 67 18.90 4.01 15.65
CA ASP A 67 17.81 3.61 16.51
C ASP A 67 16.47 3.63 15.80
N CYS A 68 16.22 4.63 14.95
CA CYS A 68 15.03 4.68 14.11
C CYS A 68 14.94 3.42 13.22
N ALA A 69 16.03 3.02 12.58
CA ALA A 69 16.08 1.81 11.77
C ALA A 69 15.82 0.55 12.60
N ARG A 70 16.52 0.39 13.72
CA ARG A 70 16.39 -0.76 14.62
C ARG A 70 14.95 -0.95 15.13
N TYR A 71 14.32 0.12 15.62
CA TYR A 71 12.96 0.02 16.14
C TYR A 71 11.90 -0.10 15.05
N SER A 72 12.18 0.42 13.85
CA SER A 72 11.36 0.13 12.68
C SER A 72 11.38 -1.36 12.33
N GLU A 73 12.55 -2.01 12.34
CA GLU A 73 12.67 -3.46 12.15
C GLU A 73 11.91 -4.25 13.21
N GLN A 74 12.04 -3.89 14.49
CA GLN A 74 11.28 -4.54 15.57
C GLN A 74 9.76 -4.41 15.37
N LYS A 75 9.29 -3.25 14.92
CA LYS A 75 7.87 -3.06 14.60
C LYS A 75 7.45 -3.98 13.45
N GLU A 76 8.28 -4.09 12.39
CA GLU A 76 7.96 -4.99 11.27
C GLU A 76 7.93 -6.46 11.71
N GLU A 77 8.81 -6.90 12.60
CA GLU A 77 8.76 -8.26 13.18
C GLU A 77 7.44 -8.51 13.94
N ILE A 78 7.00 -7.54 14.76
CA ILE A 78 5.73 -7.63 15.48
C ILE A 78 4.57 -7.70 14.46
N TYR A 79 4.57 -6.85 13.44
CA TYR A 79 3.55 -6.81 12.40
C TYR A 79 3.47 -8.14 11.63
N LEU A 80 4.60 -8.68 11.19
CA LEU A 80 4.64 -9.96 10.50
C LEU A 80 4.22 -11.14 11.40
N SER A 81 4.50 -11.07 12.71
CA SER A 81 3.99 -12.05 13.66
C SER A 81 2.45 -12.03 13.71
N LEU A 82 1.86 -10.85 13.78
CA LEU A 82 0.39 -10.68 13.75
C LEU A 82 -0.22 -11.22 12.44
N CYS A 83 0.42 -10.96 11.31
CA CYS A 83 -0.02 -11.49 10.02
C CYS A 83 0.02 -13.04 9.99
N ARG A 84 1.10 -13.65 10.51
CA ARG A 84 1.23 -15.11 10.60
C ARG A 84 0.17 -15.73 11.52
N ASP A 85 -0.16 -15.06 12.63
CA ASP A 85 -1.22 -15.51 13.54
C ASP A 85 -2.58 -15.53 12.84
N LEU A 86 -2.90 -14.50 12.02
CA LEU A 86 -4.12 -14.48 11.20
C LEU A 86 -4.09 -15.56 10.12
N GLN A 87 -2.94 -15.77 9.48
CA GLN A 87 -2.76 -16.82 8.47
C GLN A 87 -3.01 -18.21 9.07
N ALA A 88 -2.44 -18.50 10.24
CA ALA A 88 -2.64 -19.76 10.96
C ALA A 88 -4.11 -19.98 11.36
N GLN A 89 -4.88 -18.91 11.56
CA GLN A 89 -6.32 -18.95 11.84
C GLN A 89 -7.19 -19.01 10.57
N GLY A 90 -6.60 -18.99 9.37
CA GLY A 90 -7.34 -18.90 8.11
C GLY A 90 -8.12 -17.58 7.90
N LYS A 91 -7.67 -16.50 8.55
CA LYS A 91 -8.32 -15.18 8.52
C LYS A 91 -7.57 -14.16 7.68
N LEU A 92 -6.43 -14.52 7.13
CA LEU A 92 -5.66 -13.64 6.26
C LEU A 92 -6.27 -13.68 4.85
N SER A 93 -6.71 -12.53 4.36
CA SER A 93 -7.32 -12.41 3.02
C SER A 93 -6.98 -11.06 2.40
N LEU A 94 -7.02 -10.97 1.09
CA LEU A 94 -7.00 -9.70 0.38
C LEU A 94 -8.28 -8.90 0.68
N ALA A 95 -8.25 -7.62 0.32
CA ALA A 95 -9.39 -6.72 0.45
C ALA A 95 -10.64 -7.27 -0.27
N PRO A 96 -11.86 -6.88 0.16
CA PRO A 96 -13.09 -7.33 -0.48
C PRO A 96 -13.09 -7.10 -2.00
N GLY A 97 -13.39 -8.16 -2.77
CA GLY A 97 -13.44 -8.12 -4.23
C GLY A 97 -12.09 -8.05 -4.94
N ALA A 98 -10.96 -7.96 -4.22
CA ALA A 98 -9.64 -7.80 -4.86
C ALA A 98 -9.23 -8.99 -5.71
N GLU A 99 -9.46 -10.23 -5.27
CA GLU A 99 -9.14 -11.43 -6.07
C GLU A 99 -9.94 -11.49 -7.36
N GLU A 100 -11.23 -11.19 -7.30
CA GLU A 100 -12.11 -11.14 -8.47
C GLU A 100 -11.67 -10.06 -9.45
N PHE A 101 -11.35 -8.87 -8.93
CA PHE A 101 -10.87 -7.76 -9.74
C PHE A 101 -9.54 -8.07 -10.43
N LEU A 102 -8.57 -8.62 -9.71
CA LEU A 102 -7.28 -9.01 -10.26
C LEU A 102 -7.41 -10.12 -11.33
N ASN A 103 -8.30 -11.10 -11.10
CA ASN A 103 -8.60 -12.12 -12.10
C ASN A 103 -9.23 -11.53 -13.36
N GLN A 104 -10.17 -10.61 -13.21
CA GLN A 104 -10.80 -9.93 -14.34
C GLN A 104 -9.77 -9.07 -15.10
N ALA A 105 -8.95 -8.30 -14.40
CA ALA A 105 -7.91 -7.47 -15.01
C ALA A 105 -6.91 -8.32 -15.81
N LYS A 106 -6.49 -9.46 -15.26
CA LYS A 106 -5.62 -10.42 -15.94
C LYS A 106 -6.30 -11.03 -17.19
N ALA A 107 -7.57 -11.42 -17.08
CA ALA A 107 -8.34 -11.97 -18.21
C ALA A 107 -8.53 -10.95 -19.35
N LEU A 108 -8.65 -9.66 -19.00
CA LEU A 108 -8.73 -8.55 -19.96
C LEU A 108 -7.35 -8.13 -20.51
N GLY A 109 -6.26 -8.75 -20.05
CA GLY A 109 -4.90 -8.47 -20.50
C GLY A 109 -4.32 -7.16 -20.00
N TYR A 110 -4.77 -6.65 -18.87
CA TYR A 110 -4.16 -5.47 -18.25
C TYR A 110 -2.79 -5.80 -17.65
N PRO A 111 -1.72 -5.08 -18.05
CA PRO A 111 -0.48 -5.09 -17.27
C PRO A 111 -0.76 -4.56 -15.86
N MET A 112 -0.24 -5.28 -14.84
CA MET A 112 -0.48 -4.93 -13.44
C MET A 112 0.82 -4.97 -12.65
N ASN A 113 1.00 -4.05 -11.72
CA ASN A 113 2.13 -4.10 -10.78
C ASN A 113 1.79 -3.48 -9.43
N ILE A 114 2.62 -3.81 -8.43
CA ILE A 114 2.54 -3.28 -7.07
C ILE A 114 3.62 -2.21 -6.89
N ALA A 115 3.23 -1.09 -6.24
CA ALA A 115 4.12 -0.02 -5.80
C ALA A 115 3.87 0.24 -4.30
N THR A 116 4.70 -0.32 -3.43
CA THR A 116 4.49 -0.32 -1.98
C THR A 116 5.65 0.33 -1.22
N SER A 117 5.36 0.98 -0.10
CA SER A 117 6.37 1.43 0.87
C SER A 117 6.88 0.31 1.79
N ALA A 118 6.41 -0.91 1.63
CA ALA A 118 6.91 -2.07 2.36
C ALA A 118 8.35 -2.42 1.94
N GLN A 119 9.10 -3.00 2.87
CA GLN A 119 10.45 -3.51 2.61
C GLN A 119 10.40 -4.85 1.85
N PRO A 120 11.48 -5.24 1.14
CA PRO A 120 11.53 -6.49 0.36
C PRO A 120 11.09 -7.74 1.13
N GLY A 121 11.52 -7.89 2.39
CA GLY A 121 11.16 -9.03 3.23
C GLY A 121 9.65 -9.13 3.50
N ASN A 122 8.98 -8.00 3.67
CA ASN A 122 7.51 -7.99 3.83
C ASN A 122 6.84 -8.38 2.50
N VAL A 123 7.36 -7.88 1.37
CA VAL A 123 6.82 -8.24 0.05
C VAL A 123 6.97 -9.74 -0.22
N ASP A 124 8.11 -10.35 0.15
CA ASP A 124 8.32 -11.80 0.03
C ASP A 124 7.29 -12.59 0.86
N TYR A 125 7.02 -12.13 2.07
CA TYR A 125 5.96 -12.71 2.90
C TYR A 125 4.58 -12.57 2.23
N TYR A 126 4.23 -11.40 1.70
CA TYR A 126 2.93 -11.18 1.04
C TYR A 126 2.76 -12.09 -0.18
N PHE A 127 3.80 -12.25 -1.00
CA PHE A 127 3.76 -13.17 -2.13
C PHE A 127 3.44 -14.59 -1.71
N SER A 128 4.11 -15.08 -0.68
CA SER A 128 3.87 -16.42 -0.14
C SER A 128 2.49 -16.55 0.52
N ALA A 129 2.10 -15.57 1.33
CA ALA A 129 0.90 -15.65 2.16
C ALA A 129 -0.41 -15.52 1.36
N PHE A 130 -0.41 -14.68 0.29
CA PHE A 130 -1.58 -14.41 -0.54
C PHE A 130 -1.51 -15.09 -1.93
N GLY A 131 -0.40 -15.77 -2.27
CA GLY A 131 -0.21 -16.36 -3.59
C GLY A 131 -0.25 -15.31 -4.71
N LEU A 132 0.45 -14.19 -4.53
CA LEU A 132 0.40 -13.02 -5.43
C LEU A 132 1.02 -13.29 -6.80
N ASP A 133 1.85 -14.34 -6.94
CA ASP A 133 2.41 -14.82 -8.19
C ASP A 133 1.36 -15.22 -9.23
N ARG A 134 0.12 -15.43 -8.80
CA ARG A 134 -1.02 -15.60 -9.70
C ARG A 134 -1.24 -14.39 -10.63
N TRP A 135 -0.87 -13.17 -10.20
CA TRP A 135 -1.14 -11.90 -10.89
C TRP A 135 0.08 -11.03 -11.14
N PHE A 136 1.09 -11.13 -10.29
CA PHE A 136 2.25 -10.24 -10.28
C PHE A 136 3.56 -11.02 -10.38
N ASP A 137 4.55 -10.42 -11.05
CA ASP A 137 5.93 -10.90 -11.02
C ASP A 137 6.66 -10.23 -9.83
N ARG A 138 7.09 -11.03 -8.86
CA ARG A 138 7.79 -10.54 -7.67
C ARG A 138 9.01 -9.66 -8.00
N ASN A 139 9.73 -9.96 -9.09
CA ASN A 139 10.92 -9.23 -9.49
C ASN A 139 10.61 -7.86 -10.09
N LYS A 140 9.36 -7.62 -10.50
CA LYS A 140 8.90 -6.35 -11.06
C LYS A 140 8.27 -5.42 -10.01
N VAL A 141 7.94 -5.93 -8.82
CA VAL A 141 7.34 -5.14 -7.74
C VAL A 141 8.26 -4.00 -7.33
N SER A 142 7.71 -2.80 -7.32
CA SER A 142 8.39 -1.62 -6.80
C SER A 142 8.15 -1.51 -5.30
N CYS A 143 9.18 -1.77 -4.51
CA CYS A 143 9.17 -1.67 -3.05
C CYS A 143 10.25 -0.71 -2.55
N LEU A 144 10.20 -0.38 -1.26
CA LEU A 144 11.13 0.55 -0.65
C LEU A 144 12.54 -0.09 -0.58
N LEU A 145 13.49 0.53 -1.25
CA LEU A 145 14.90 0.14 -1.26
C LEU A 145 15.79 1.29 -0.78
N PRO A 146 16.99 1.02 -0.25
CA PRO A 146 17.94 2.07 0.07
C PRO A 146 18.20 3.00 -1.12
N GLY A 147 18.12 4.30 -0.89
CA GLY A 147 18.31 5.33 -1.93
C GLY A 147 17.10 5.61 -2.83
N ILE A 148 16.01 4.88 -2.67
CA ILE A 148 14.74 5.18 -3.38
C ILE A 148 13.86 6.01 -2.45
N PRO A 149 13.45 7.22 -2.86
CA PRO A 149 12.50 8.01 -2.10
C PRO A 149 11.16 7.28 -1.93
N GLY A 150 10.64 7.27 -0.70
CA GLY A 150 9.31 6.77 -0.42
C GLY A 150 8.22 7.76 -0.80
N LYS A 151 6.96 7.31 -0.80
CA LYS A 151 5.78 8.17 -0.97
C LYS A 151 5.83 9.35 0.03
N PRO A 152 5.59 10.61 -0.38
CA PRO A 152 4.89 11.04 -1.59
C PRO A 152 5.75 11.27 -2.84
N ALA A 153 7.05 10.90 -2.85
CA ALA A 153 7.84 10.95 -4.08
C ALA A 153 7.25 9.99 -5.13
N PRO A 154 7.36 10.31 -6.43
CA PRO A 154 6.72 9.53 -7.50
C PRO A 154 7.43 8.21 -7.82
N ASP A 155 8.62 8.00 -7.26
CA ASP A 155 9.60 6.99 -7.69
C ASP A 155 9.03 5.57 -7.69
N LEU A 156 8.27 5.20 -6.65
CA LEU A 156 7.70 3.86 -6.55
C LEU A 156 6.70 3.58 -7.68
N TYR A 157 5.82 4.55 -8.03
CA TYR A 157 4.86 4.39 -9.11
C TYR A 157 5.51 4.45 -10.49
N LEU A 158 6.48 5.36 -10.70
CA LEU A 158 7.23 5.42 -11.96
C LEU A 158 7.99 4.12 -12.22
N ARG A 159 8.64 3.56 -11.22
CA ARG A 159 9.34 2.28 -11.31
C ARG A 159 8.38 1.12 -11.57
N ALA A 160 7.23 1.09 -10.88
CA ALA A 160 6.23 0.04 -11.07
C ALA A 160 5.66 0.05 -12.49
N ALA A 161 5.37 1.24 -13.05
CA ALA A 161 4.89 1.41 -14.41
C ALA A 161 5.95 0.98 -15.44
N ALA A 162 7.20 1.46 -15.28
CA ALA A 162 8.30 1.09 -16.16
C ALA A 162 8.56 -0.42 -16.18
N ALA A 163 8.43 -1.11 -15.05
CA ALA A 163 8.65 -2.56 -14.96
C ALA A 163 7.60 -3.38 -15.74
N ILE A 164 6.44 -2.83 -16.02
CA ILE A 164 5.39 -3.43 -16.87
C ILE A 164 5.26 -2.75 -18.23
N GLU A 165 6.28 -1.96 -18.61
CA GLU A 165 6.43 -1.34 -19.94
C GLU A 165 5.28 -0.39 -20.33
N VAL A 166 4.78 0.39 -19.34
CA VAL A 166 3.76 1.42 -19.54
C VAL A 166 4.19 2.75 -18.92
N ASP A 167 3.66 3.86 -19.42
CA ASP A 167 3.83 5.17 -18.79
C ASP A 167 2.87 5.31 -17.60
N ALA A 168 3.36 5.83 -16.48
CA ALA A 168 2.51 6.05 -15.30
C ALA A 168 1.32 6.97 -15.58
N LYS A 169 1.49 7.95 -16.52
CA LYS A 169 0.42 8.86 -16.96
C LYS A 169 -0.75 8.17 -17.65
N ASP A 170 -0.58 6.94 -18.10
CA ASP A 170 -1.61 6.14 -18.77
C ASP A 170 -2.15 5.02 -17.84
N CYS A 171 -1.70 5.00 -16.56
CA CYS A 171 -2.13 4.02 -15.58
C CYS A 171 -3.24 4.53 -14.66
N TRP A 172 -4.08 3.63 -14.21
CA TRP A 172 -4.88 3.86 -13.01
C TRP A 172 -4.10 3.39 -11.78
N VAL A 173 -4.18 4.16 -10.70
CA VAL A 173 -3.58 3.84 -9.42
C VAL A 173 -4.68 3.59 -8.39
N LEU A 174 -4.54 2.51 -7.60
CA LEU A 174 -5.40 2.19 -6.47
C LEU A 174 -4.60 2.39 -5.18
N GLU A 175 -5.14 3.17 -4.24
CA GLU A 175 -4.46 3.67 -3.04
C GLU A 175 -5.43 3.90 -1.87
N ASP A 176 -4.89 4.02 -0.64
CA ASP A 176 -5.68 4.33 0.55
C ASP A 176 -5.17 5.57 1.32
N ALA A 177 -3.90 5.89 1.19
CA ALA A 177 -3.22 6.89 2.01
C ALA A 177 -2.94 8.21 1.28
N ALA A 178 -3.04 9.33 1.98
CA ALA A 178 -2.78 10.66 1.42
C ALA A 178 -1.38 10.79 0.78
N SER A 179 -0.35 10.17 1.39
CA SER A 179 1.01 10.18 0.84
C SER A 179 1.13 9.39 -0.46
N GLY A 180 0.40 8.28 -0.57
CA GLY A 180 0.38 7.47 -1.78
C GLY A 180 -0.44 8.10 -2.90
N ILE A 181 -1.58 8.71 -2.58
CA ILE A 181 -2.38 9.51 -3.52
C ILE A 181 -1.54 10.65 -4.10
N GLN A 182 -0.80 11.37 -3.23
CA GLN A 182 0.11 12.43 -3.70
C GLN A 182 1.26 11.86 -4.55
N SER A 183 1.78 10.69 -4.22
CA SER A 183 2.81 10.00 -5.02
C SER A 183 2.28 9.62 -6.41
N ALA A 184 1.06 9.10 -6.50
CA ALA A 184 0.40 8.78 -7.76
C ALA A 184 0.19 10.04 -8.62
N GLN A 185 -0.27 11.14 -8.00
CA GLN A 185 -0.39 12.44 -8.68
C GLN A 185 0.95 12.95 -9.17
N ASN A 186 2.00 12.88 -8.35
CA ASN A 186 3.35 13.31 -8.73
C ASN A 186 3.93 12.43 -9.86
N ALA A 187 3.54 11.16 -9.95
CA ALA A 187 3.87 10.29 -11.06
C ALA A 187 3.03 10.57 -12.33
N GLY A 188 2.01 11.41 -12.23
CA GLY A 188 1.14 11.80 -13.34
C GLY A 188 0.06 10.77 -13.66
N ALA A 189 -0.35 9.93 -12.72
CA ALA A 189 -1.35 8.87 -12.94
C ALA A 189 -2.62 9.39 -13.64
N ALA A 190 -3.15 8.61 -14.60
CA ALA A 190 -4.33 8.95 -15.39
C ALA A 190 -5.62 9.00 -14.54
N LYS A 191 -5.69 8.19 -13.51
CA LYS A 191 -6.81 8.13 -12.57
C LYS A 191 -6.32 7.59 -11.21
N ILE A 192 -6.83 8.18 -10.13
CA ILE A 192 -6.58 7.70 -8.77
C ILE A 192 -7.91 7.22 -8.18
N ILE A 193 -7.95 5.94 -7.80
CA ILE A 193 -9.07 5.30 -7.15
C ILE A 193 -8.65 5.02 -5.71
N ALA A 194 -9.37 5.57 -4.75
CA ALA A 194 -9.03 5.37 -3.34
C ALA A 194 -9.95 4.33 -2.68
N ILE A 195 -9.36 3.46 -1.85
CA ILE A 195 -10.11 2.52 -1.04
C ILE A 195 -10.11 2.96 0.42
N GLY A 196 -11.26 2.92 1.08
CA GLY A 196 -11.41 3.26 2.48
C GLY A 196 -12.11 2.15 3.26
N GLU A 197 -11.43 1.61 4.27
CA GLU A 197 -11.94 0.54 5.12
C GLU A 197 -13.16 0.98 5.93
N THR A 198 -13.16 2.22 6.45
CA THR A 198 -14.25 2.78 7.25
C THR A 198 -14.95 3.92 6.51
N GLU A 199 -16.19 4.26 6.94
CA GLU A 199 -16.90 5.39 6.34
C GLU A 199 -16.19 6.72 6.60
N GLU A 200 -15.55 6.87 7.78
CA GLU A 200 -14.73 8.05 8.09
C GLU A 200 -13.53 8.18 7.13
N ALA A 201 -12.82 7.07 6.89
CA ALA A 201 -11.72 7.06 5.92
C ALA A 201 -12.22 7.41 4.52
N ARG A 202 -13.34 6.83 4.08
CA ARG A 202 -13.94 7.15 2.78
C ARG A 202 -14.35 8.62 2.66
N GLN A 203 -14.88 9.21 3.74
CA GLN A 203 -15.24 10.64 3.71
C GLN A 203 -13.99 11.52 3.51
N ILE A 204 -12.90 11.25 4.23
CA ILE A 204 -11.63 11.97 4.07
C ILE A 204 -11.10 11.82 2.63
N LEU A 205 -11.21 10.64 2.05
CA LEU A 205 -10.77 10.37 0.69
C LEU A 205 -11.63 11.09 -0.36
N ARG A 206 -12.96 11.21 -0.15
CA ARG A 206 -13.87 11.98 -1.03
C ARG A 206 -13.55 13.47 -1.03
N ASP A 207 -13.07 13.99 0.09
CA ASP A 207 -12.69 15.41 0.23
C ASP A 207 -11.33 15.71 -0.42
N ASN A 208 -10.58 14.70 -0.85
CA ASN A 208 -9.31 14.85 -1.54
C ASN A 208 -9.54 15.11 -3.05
N PRO A 209 -9.19 16.30 -3.57
CA PRO A 209 -9.43 16.67 -4.97
C PRO A 209 -8.64 15.85 -6.00
N LEU A 210 -7.67 15.05 -5.55
CA LEU A 210 -6.86 14.18 -6.40
C LEU A 210 -7.51 12.81 -6.65
N VAL A 211 -8.57 12.48 -5.89
CA VAL A 211 -9.25 11.19 -5.96
C VAL A 211 -10.47 11.30 -6.86
N GLU A 212 -10.53 10.48 -7.90
CA GLU A 212 -11.65 10.48 -8.82
C GLU A 212 -12.76 9.49 -8.43
N GLN A 213 -12.43 8.46 -7.67
CA GLN A 213 -13.39 7.47 -7.19
C GLN A 213 -12.95 6.95 -5.82
N VAL A 214 -13.89 6.84 -4.89
CA VAL A 214 -13.68 6.21 -3.59
C VAL A 214 -14.51 4.94 -3.52
N ILE A 215 -13.87 3.84 -3.12
CA ILE A 215 -14.51 2.52 -3.02
C ILE A 215 -14.36 1.94 -1.61
N SER A 216 -15.21 0.99 -1.27
CA SER A 216 -15.09 0.10 -0.10
C SER A 216 -14.77 -1.34 -0.51
N ASP A 217 -14.97 -1.66 -1.79
CA ASP A 217 -14.86 -3.00 -2.35
C ASP A 217 -14.37 -2.89 -3.80
N PHE A 218 -13.43 -3.73 -4.20
CA PHE A 218 -12.86 -3.72 -5.55
C PHE A 218 -13.89 -4.02 -6.65
N ARG A 219 -15.01 -4.67 -6.32
CA ARG A 219 -16.13 -4.91 -7.25
C ARG A 219 -16.84 -3.63 -7.69
N GLU A 220 -16.61 -2.51 -7.01
CA GLU A 220 -17.11 -1.19 -7.41
C GLU A 220 -16.32 -0.57 -8.57
N VAL A 221 -15.17 -1.14 -8.93
CA VAL A 221 -14.32 -0.66 -10.03
C VAL A 221 -14.68 -1.40 -11.32
N ALA A 222 -15.29 -0.70 -12.25
CA ALA A 222 -15.56 -1.24 -13.58
C ALA A 222 -14.33 -1.12 -14.49
N LEU A 223 -13.80 -2.25 -14.96
CA LEU A 223 -12.72 -2.28 -15.95
C LEU A 223 -13.31 -2.21 -17.37
N PRO A 224 -12.87 -1.25 -18.21
CA PRO A 224 -13.25 -1.23 -19.63
C PRO A 224 -12.70 -2.47 -20.35
N GLU A 225 -13.41 -2.96 -21.37
CA GLU A 225 -12.86 -3.97 -22.27
C GLU A 225 -11.70 -3.38 -23.10
N ARG A 226 -10.56 -4.07 -23.11
CA ARG A 226 -9.47 -3.73 -24.02
C ARG A 226 -9.79 -4.29 -25.40
N GLY A 227 -9.96 -3.41 -26.39
CA GLY A 227 -10.15 -3.84 -27.78
C GLY A 227 -8.99 -4.74 -28.23
N LYS A 228 -9.29 -5.79 -28.99
CA LYS A 228 -8.33 -6.84 -29.44
C LYS A 228 -7.17 -6.32 -30.32
N ASN A 229 -7.00 -5.01 -30.49
CA ASN A 229 -6.06 -4.39 -31.44
C ASN A 229 -4.93 -3.56 -30.79
N GLN A 230 -4.62 -3.74 -29.50
CA GLN A 230 -3.52 -2.99 -28.86
C GLN A 230 -2.35 -3.89 -28.41
N CYS A 231 -2.19 -5.08 -28.98
CA CYS A 231 -0.96 -5.86 -28.90
C CYS A 231 -0.24 -5.72 -30.24
N GLY A 232 0.65 -4.73 -30.32
CA GLY A 232 1.58 -4.51 -31.41
C GLY A 232 2.95 -4.15 -30.87
#